data_4e01966265a5a8aad521e30e5a3c05ac
#
_entry.id   4e01966265a5a8aad521e30e5a3c05ac
#
_cell.length_a   1.000
_cell.length_b   1.000
_cell.length_c   1.000
_cell.angle_alpha   90.00
_cell.angle_beta   90.00
_cell.angle_gamma   90.00
#
_symmetry.space_group_name_H-M   'P 1'
#
loop_
_entity.id
_entity.type
_entity.pdbx_description
1 polymer ?
#
loop_
_entity_poly.entity_id
_entity_poly.type
_entity_poly.pdbx_seq_one_letter_code
_entity_poly.pdbx_strand_id
1 'polypeptide(L)'
;MDRHRHYGCRSSRNADPGLILTSRPLYLCHVFCETCPMERTNHRPDSDADRGIQGWLGRMVKALRYRNYRLFFLGQIISLCGTWMTNMATGWLVYRLTGSPLMLGIVTCAGQIPMFVLGPFSGILVDRVNKQRALVLIQSLSMLQSFALAIITLSGHASISGLIILNLLNGIITAFDIPMRQSFVIEMIENKADLGNAIALNSTMFNAARFVGPAIGALVIAAYGEGWCFFIDGCSFLAVIAAFLAMTIRPTGIARPPRGSALSDLLEGWHTVSRPGPIRRIISLLALTSLLGTPYATLVPLFAGSILKGGPHTLGLLMSSAGAGALVGAAWLAGRRSILGLGMVIPLSVAVFGTGVIGFALSRVIWVSMLFLFIGGAGLMIQMASSNTILQTIVDNDKRGRVMSFYMMAFMGTAPIGSLMAGWISEHLGAPFTLVIGGMACMGGAALFFSGLDQLREAIRPIYRRIGILPQLEMGEEAASELTFEARD
;
A
#
# COMPACT_ATOMS: atom_id res chain seq x y z
N MET A 1 2.79 46.59 -50.92
CA MET A 1 1.52 47.26 -50.60
C MET A 1 1.06 46.70 -49.27
N ASP A 2 1.52 47.31 -48.19
CA ASP A 2 0.90 48.30 -47.29
C ASP A 2 -0.22 47.63 -46.46
N ARG A 3 -0.22 47.59 -45.16
CA ARG A 3 0.07 48.60 -44.10
C ARG A 3 0.23 47.96 -42.72
N HIS A 4 1.28 48.39 -42.04
CA HIS A 4 1.45 48.31 -40.58
C HIS A 4 0.42 49.16 -39.83
N ARG A 5 0.00 48.72 -38.61
CA ARG A 5 -0.35 49.64 -37.50
C ARG A 5 0.17 49.11 -36.16
N HIS A 6 1.20 49.77 -35.68
CA HIS A 6 1.66 49.79 -34.30
C HIS A 6 0.67 50.60 -33.44
N TYR A 7 0.38 50.14 -32.23
CA TYR A 7 -0.02 50.99 -31.13
C TYR A 7 1.00 50.85 -29.99
N GLY A 8 1.81 51.91 -29.80
CA GLY A 8 2.69 52.09 -28.69
C GLY A 8 1.97 52.65 -27.49
N CYS A 9 2.30 52.17 -26.32
CA CYS A 9 1.93 52.78 -25.05
C CYS A 9 3.10 53.61 -24.52
N ARG A 10 2.89 54.90 -24.40
CA ARG A 10 3.87 55.91 -23.92
C ARG A 10 4.05 55.82 -22.41
N SER A 11 5.30 55.80 -21.98
CA SER A 11 5.73 56.11 -20.62
C SER A 11 5.62 57.58 -20.32
N SER A 12 5.09 57.99 -19.18
CA SER A 12 5.34 59.29 -18.55
C SER A 12 6.10 59.06 -17.24
N ARG A 13 7.35 59.57 -17.26
CA ARG A 13 8.15 59.87 -16.06
C ARG A 13 7.65 61.20 -15.46
N ASN A 14 7.66 61.26 -14.15
CA ASN A 14 8.08 62.32 -13.23
C ASN A 14 7.13 62.43 -12.06
N ALA A 15 7.64 62.18 -10.89
CA ALA A 15 7.74 63.14 -9.77
C ALA A 15 8.25 62.47 -8.48
N ASP A 16 9.09 63.20 -7.84
CA ASP A 16 10.00 62.95 -6.74
C ASP A 16 9.42 62.69 -5.35
N PRO A 17 10.27 62.42 -4.34
CA PRO A 17 10.01 61.56 -3.20
C PRO A 17 9.69 62.33 -1.89
N GLY A 18 9.07 61.60 -0.97
CA GLY A 18 9.04 62.05 0.43
C GLY A 18 7.71 61.73 1.15
N LEU A 19 7.70 60.77 1.95
CA LEU A 19 7.32 60.78 3.37
C LEU A 19 6.95 59.35 3.87
N ILE A 20 7.54 59.11 4.95
CA ILE A 20 7.48 58.01 5.94
C ILE A 20 6.08 57.77 6.48
N LEU A 21 5.83 56.50 6.86
CA LEU A 21 5.01 55.96 7.95
C LEU A 21 3.69 55.21 7.62
N THR A 22 3.72 53.97 8.07
CA THR A 22 2.72 53.18 8.78
C THR A 22 1.63 52.43 8.02
N SER A 23 1.75 51.09 8.17
CA SER A 23 0.70 50.12 8.53
C SER A 23 -0.58 49.95 7.70
N ARG A 24 -0.67 48.75 7.02
CA ARG A 24 -1.87 47.92 6.80
C ARG A 24 -3.03 48.48 5.98
N PRO A 25 -3.86 47.58 5.40
CA PRO A 25 -3.63 46.38 4.60
C PRO A 25 -4.32 46.43 3.21
N LEU A 26 -3.89 45.59 2.34
CA LEU A 26 -4.47 45.34 1.01
C LEU A 26 -5.87 44.69 1.10
N TYR A 27 -6.90 45.49 0.93
CA TYR A 27 -8.21 45.09 0.42
C TYR A 27 -8.70 46.25 -0.44
N LEU A 28 -8.58 46.10 -1.80
CA LEU A 28 -9.39 46.80 -2.78
C LEU A 28 -8.72 46.66 -4.18
N CYS A 29 -8.95 45.50 -4.81
CA CYS A 29 -8.74 45.40 -6.25
C CYS A 29 -9.70 44.35 -6.86
N HIS A 30 -10.98 44.51 -6.57
CA HIS A 30 -12.05 43.70 -7.18
C HIS A 30 -13.28 44.52 -7.47
N VAL A 31 -13.12 45.67 -8.12
CA VAL A 31 -14.23 46.33 -8.85
C VAL A 31 -13.60 47.16 -9.96
N PHE A 32 -13.91 46.86 -11.18
CA PHE A 32 -13.66 47.47 -12.46
C PHE A 32 -12.78 46.63 -13.41
N CYS A 33 -13.40 45.56 -13.94
CA CYS A 33 -13.17 45.15 -15.32
C CYS A 33 -14.38 44.32 -15.82
N GLU A 34 -15.55 44.97 -15.88
CA GLU A 34 -16.61 44.55 -16.79
C GLU A 34 -16.29 45.17 -18.15
N THR A 35 -16.14 44.33 -19.18
CA THR A 35 -16.00 44.52 -20.62
C THR A 35 -14.66 43.98 -21.16
N CYS A 36 -14.47 42.68 -21.03
CA CYS A 36 -13.69 41.92 -22.00
C CYS A 36 -14.55 40.77 -22.52
N PRO A 37 -14.86 40.66 -23.82
CA PRO A 37 -15.59 39.51 -24.33
C PRO A 37 -14.72 38.29 -24.11
N MET A 38 -15.15 37.39 -23.20
CA MET A 38 -14.59 36.04 -23.09
C MET A 38 -14.84 35.36 -24.42
N GLU A 39 -13.81 35.25 -25.21
CA GLU A 39 -13.74 34.28 -26.30
C GLU A 39 -13.96 32.92 -25.66
N ARG A 40 -15.20 32.41 -25.78
CA ARG A 40 -15.54 31.03 -25.44
C ARG A 40 -14.69 30.16 -26.36
N THR A 41 -13.52 29.73 -25.87
CA THR A 41 -12.87 28.56 -26.43
C THR A 41 -13.88 27.43 -26.26
N ASN A 42 -14.50 27.09 -27.37
CA ASN A 42 -15.37 25.93 -27.54
C ASN A 42 -14.49 24.68 -27.29
N HIS A 43 -14.24 24.33 -26.03
CA HIS A 43 -13.91 22.96 -25.67
C HIS A 43 -15.15 22.15 -25.99
N ARG A 44 -15.23 21.67 -27.22
CA ARG A 44 -16.12 20.54 -27.52
C ARG A 44 -15.80 19.46 -26.49
N PRO A 45 -16.75 19.00 -25.69
CA PRO A 45 -16.55 17.81 -24.91
C PRO A 45 -16.23 16.70 -25.90
N ASP A 46 -15.07 16.07 -25.70
CA ASP A 46 -14.67 14.90 -26.47
C ASP A 46 -15.87 13.96 -26.58
N SER A 47 -16.15 13.60 -27.82
CA SER A 47 -17.31 12.84 -28.24
C SER A 47 -17.57 11.62 -27.35
N ASP A 48 -18.86 11.35 -27.10
CA ASP A 48 -19.39 10.20 -26.35
C ASP A 48 -18.93 8.80 -26.82
N ALA A 49 -18.10 8.72 -27.85
CA ALA A 49 -17.49 7.49 -28.39
C ALA A 49 -16.41 6.86 -27.49
N ASP A 50 -15.90 7.56 -26.47
CA ASP A 50 -14.82 7.08 -25.59
C ASP A 50 -15.34 6.38 -24.32
N ARG A 51 -16.62 6.13 -24.21
CA ARG A 51 -17.29 5.48 -23.06
C ARG A 51 -17.31 3.95 -23.13
N GLY A 52 -16.81 3.35 -24.21
CA GLY A 52 -16.72 1.90 -24.38
C GLY A 52 -15.64 1.26 -23.50
N ILE A 53 -15.75 -0.07 -23.33
CA ILE A 53 -14.78 -0.91 -22.60
C ILE A 53 -13.33 -0.65 -23.08
N GLN A 54 -13.15 -0.36 -24.38
CA GLN A 54 -11.85 -0.05 -24.98
C GLN A 54 -11.27 1.28 -24.47
N GLY A 55 -12.08 2.33 -24.32
CA GLY A 55 -11.63 3.61 -23.75
C GLY A 55 -11.31 3.52 -22.25
N TRP A 56 -12.03 2.67 -21.51
CA TRP A 56 -11.75 2.38 -20.12
C TRP A 56 -10.44 1.60 -19.96
N LEU A 57 -10.24 0.53 -20.74
CA LEU A 57 -8.99 -0.25 -20.79
C LEU A 57 -7.81 0.61 -21.22
N GLY A 58 -7.96 1.46 -22.23
CA GLY A 58 -6.92 2.39 -22.69
C GLY A 58 -6.47 3.35 -21.58
N ARG A 59 -7.43 3.83 -20.76
CA ARG A 59 -7.11 4.67 -19.60
C ARG A 59 -6.40 3.89 -18.49
N MET A 60 -6.77 2.63 -18.25
CA MET A 60 -6.14 1.78 -17.23
C MET A 60 -4.68 1.44 -17.55
N VAL A 61 -4.31 1.33 -18.82
CA VAL A 61 -2.96 0.94 -19.25
C VAL A 61 -2.10 2.11 -19.74
N LYS A 62 -2.54 3.34 -19.47
CA LYS A 62 -1.91 4.56 -19.99
C LYS A 62 -0.43 4.69 -19.63
N ALA A 63 -0.03 4.24 -18.43
CA ALA A 63 1.35 4.25 -18.00
C ALA A 63 2.25 3.27 -18.79
N LEU A 64 1.69 2.23 -19.40
CA LEU A 64 2.47 1.28 -20.22
C LEU A 64 2.96 1.87 -21.55
N ARG A 65 2.51 3.06 -21.94
CA ARG A 65 3.06 3.79 -23.10
C ARG A 65 4.51 4.23 -22.88
N TYR A 66 4.90 4.47 -21.60
CA TYR A 66 6.27 4.82 -21.26
C TYR A 66 7.16 3.59 -21.34
N ARG A 67 8.19 3.64 -22.22
CA ARG A 67 9.09 2.50 -22.47
C ARG A 67 9.71 1.96 -21.18
N ASN A 68 10.22 2.84 -20.32
CA ASN A 68 10.87 2.45 -19.07
C ASN A 68 9.88 1.78 -18.12
N TYR A 69 8.67 2.33 -17.97
CA TYR A 69 7.64 1.75 -17.10
C TYR A 69 7.13 0.39 -17.65
N ARG A 70 7.01 0.24 -18.96
CA ARG A 70 6.63 -1.04 -19.59
C ARG A 70 7.67 -2.14 -19.35
N LEU A 71 8.97 -1.82 -19.49
CA LEU A 71 10.06 -2.75 -19.16
C LEU A 71 10.01 -3.16 -17.69
N PHE A 72 9.84 -2.17 -16.79
CA PHE A 72 9.65 -2.42 -15.36
C PHE A 72 8.48 -3.35 -15.09
N PHE A 73 7.31 -3.04 -15.63
CA PHE A 73 6.08 -3.79 -15.39
C PHE A 73 6.20 -5.25 -15.82
N LEU A 74 6.75 -5.50 -17.03
CA LEU A 74 6.93 -6.86 -17.55
C LEU A 74 7.95 -7.68 -16.74
N GLY A 75 9.09 -7.09 -16.41
CA GLY A 75 10.08 -7.75 -15.58
C GLY A 75 9.55 -8.03 -14.16
N GLN A 76 8.91 -7.02 -13.57
CA GLN A 76 8.46 -7.08 -12.19
C GLN A 76 7.30 -8.06 -11.96
N ILE A 77 6.37 -8.23 -12.93
CA ILE A 77 5.25 -9.18 -12.77
C ILE A 77 5.77 -10.63 -12.71
N ILE A 78 6.77 -10.95 -13.51
CA ILE A 78 7.41 -12.28 -13.52
C ILE A 78 8.09 -12.53 -12.17
N SER A 79 8.90 -11.58 -11.69
CA SER A 79 9.62 -11.71 -10.44
C SER A 79 8.68 -11.73 -9.22
N LEU A 80 7.61 -10.92 -9.20
CA LEU A 80 6.64 -10.96 -8.11
C LEU A 80 5.91 -12.31 -8.02
N CYS A 81 5.57 -12.93 -9.15
CA CYS A 81 5.00 -14.28 -9.15
C CYS A 81 5.99 -15.29 -8.55
N GLY A 82 7.29 -15.19 -8.90
CA GLY A 82 8.35 -16.00 -8.29
C GLY A 82 8.45 -15.79 -6.79
N THR A 83 8.47 -14.54 -6.33
CA THR A 83 8.55 -14.19 -4.90
C THR A 83 7.36 -14.74 -4.10
N TRP A 84 6.12 -14.65 -4.62
CA TRP A 84 4.95 -15.23 -3.95
C TRP A 84 4.97 -16.76 -3.96
N MET A 85 5.50 -17.37 -5.01
CA MET A 85 5.75 -18.81 -5.09
C MET A 85 6.79 -19.24 -4.03
N THR A 86 7.91 -18.52 -3.91
CA THR A 86 8.95 -18.75 -2.90
C THR A 86 8.43 -18.60 -1.48
N ASN A 87 7.60 -17.59 -1.21
CA ASN A 87 6.98 -17.43 0.11
C ASN A 87 6.10 -18.62 0.51
N MET A 88 5.31 -19.12 -0.44
CA MET A 88 4.50 -20.33 -0.24
C MET A 88 5.39 -21.55 -0.02
N ALA A 89 6.41 -21.76 -0.88
CA ALA A 89 7.32 -22.88 -0.81
C ALA A 89 8.12 -22.92 0.49
N THR A 90 8.56 -21.75 0.98
CA THR A 90 9.25 -21.62 2.27
C THR A 90 8.34 -22.05 3.43
N GLY A 91 7.11 -21.54 3.47
CA GLY A 91 6.14 -21.94 4.49
C GLY A 91 5.84 -23.43 4.48
N TRP A 92 5.67 -24.02 3.27
CA TRP A 92 5.45 -25.45 3.11
C TRP A 92 6.66 -26.27 3.53
N LEU A 93 7.88 -25.87 3.15
CA LEU A 93 9.12 -26.54 3.50
C LEU A 93 9.34 -26.54 5.03
N VAL A 94 9.12 -25.41 5.71
CA VAL A 94 9.21 -25.33 7.18
C VAL A 94 8.21 -26.26 7.85
N TYR A 95 6.95 -26.27 7.36
CA TYR A 95 5.93 -27.17 7.88
C TYR A 95 6.34 -28.63 7.67
N ARG A 96 6.80 -29.02 6.47
CA ARG A 96 7.22 -30.37 6.14
C ARG A 96 8.40 -30.87 6.98
N LEU A 97 9.36 -29.98 7.30
CA LEU A 97 10.54 -30.31 8.08
C LEU A 97 10.26 -30.44 9.57
N THR A 98 9.30 -29.67 10.11
CA THR A 98 9.14 -29.53 11.57
C THR A 98 7.75 -29.91 12.07
N GLY A 99 6.71 -29.73 11.29
CA GLY A 99 5.32 -29.79 11.76
C GLY A 99 4.95 -28.76 12.82
N SER A 100 5.88 -27.87 13.22
CA SER A 100 5.75 -26.93 14.34
C SER A 100 5.21 -25.57 13.89
N PRO A 101 4.09 -25.11 14.46
CA PRO A 101 3.60 -23.75 14.28
C PRO A 101 4.60 -22.69 14.76
N LEU A 102 5.34 -22.97 15.83
CA LEU A 102 6.34 -22.04 16.35
C LEU A 102 7.47 -21.80 15.34
N MET A 103 7.94 -22.85 14.66
CA MET A 103 8.98 -22.69 13.62
C MET A 103 8.48 -21.91 12.41
N LEU A 104 7.23 -22.08 12.01
CA LEU A 104 6.59 -21.23 11.01
C LEU A 104 6.60 -19.76 11.45
N GLY A 105 6.26 -19.49 12.69
CA GLY A 105 6.30 -18.15 13.30
C GLY A 105 7.71 -17.55 13.30
N ILE A 106 8.73 -18.32 13.74
CA ILE A 106 10.13 -17.87 13.81
C ILE A 106 10.68 -17.55 12.43
N VAL A 107 10.51 -18.44 11.44
CA VAL A 107 11.02 -18.23 10.08
C VAL A 107 10.34 -17.02 9.42
N THR A 108 9.02 -16.88 9.59
CA THR A 108 8.27 -15.71 9.09
C THR A 108 8.72 -14.43 9.77
N CYS A 109 8.90 -14.44 11.08
CA CYS A 109 9.40 -13.31 11.85
C CYS A 109 10.81 -12.91 11.39
N ALA A 110 11.71 -13.86 11.20
CA ALA A 110 13.08 -13.62 10.72
C ALA A 110 13.08 -12.91 9.35
N GLY A 111 12.18 -13.29 8.45
CA GLY A 111 12.05 -12.64 7.14
C GLY A 111 11.46 -11.24 7.16
N GLN A 112 10.71 -10.89 8.20
CA GLN A 112 9.99 -9.60 8.25
C GLN A 112 10.62 -8.59 9.22
N ILE A 113 11.28 -9.04 10.29
CA ILE A 113 11.83 -8.16 11.34
C ILE A 113 12.86 -7.15 10.81
N PRO A 114 13.76 -7.49 9.85
CA PRO A 114 14.69 -6.53 9.31
C PRO A 114 14.01 -5.35 8.63
N MET A 115 12.88 -5.57 7.97
CA MET A 115 12.11 -4.51 7.36
C MET A 115 11.56 -3.52 8.39
N PHE A 116 11.15 -4.01 9.56
CA PHE A 116 10.71 -3.15 10.67
C PHE A 116 11.87 -2.30 11.23
N VAL A 117 13.03 -2.93 11.44
CA VAL A 117 14.19 -2.26 12.05
C VAL A 117 14.89 -1.32 11.06
N LEU A 118 15.09 -1.76 9.81
CA LEU A 118 15.85 -1.03 8.79
C LEU A 118 14.99 -0.10 7.93
N GLY A 119 13.66 -0.29 7.90
CA GLY A 119 12.74 0.50 7.09
C GLY A 119 12.88 2.02 7.27
N PRO A 120 12.96 2.56 8.50
CA PRO A 120 13.16 3.99 8.72
C PRO A 120 14.48 4.54 8.16
N PHE A 121 15.52 3.70 8.11
CA PHE A 121 16.84 4.08 7.61
C PHE A 121 16.97 3.93 6.09
N SER A 122 16.20 3.03 5.50
CA SER A 122 16.25 2.77 4.06
C SER A 122 15.86 4.01 3.23
N GLY A 123 14.90 4.82 3.70
CA GLY A 123 14.50 6.06 3.05
C GLY A 123 15.64 7.07 2.89
N ILE A 124 16.56 7.14 3.89
CA ILE A 124 17.73 8.04 3.83
C ILE A 124 18.70 7.60 2.74
N LEU A 125 18.86 6.29 2.54
CA LEU A 125 19.74 5.75 1.53
C LEU A 125 19.19 5.96 0.11
N VAL A 126 17.88 5.84 -0.07
CA VAL A 126 17.20 6.02 -1.37
C VAL A 126 17.54 7.36 -2.04
N ASP A 127 17.64 8.42 -1.23
CA ASP A 127 17.91 9.78 -1.75
C ASP A 127 19.38 10.04 -2.08
N ARG A 128 20.30 9.16 -1.65
CA ARG A 128 21.75 9.36 -1.79
C ARG A 128 22.40 8.51 -2.88
N VAL A 129 21.71 7.52 -3.42
CA VAL A 129 22.27 6.55 -4.36
C VAL A 129 21.62 6.61 -5.73
N ASN A 130 22.35 6.13 -6.74
CA ASN A 130 21.76 5.91 -8.06
C ASN A 130 20.77 4.73 -7.96
N LYS A 131 19.48 5.05 -8.03
CA LYS A 131 18.39 4.10 -7.80
C LYS A 131 18.41 2.91 -8.75
N GLN A 132 18.74 3.16 -10.05
CA GLN A 132 18.82 2.08 -11.03
C GLN A 132 19.92 1.09 -10.69
N ARG A 133 21.13 1.56 -10.35
CA ARG A 133 22.26 0.68 -9.97
C ARG A 133 21.98 -0.03 -8.65
N ALA A 134 21.41 0.68 -7.69
CA ALA A 134 21.03 0.11 -6.40
C ALA A 134 19.97 -1.00 -6.56
N LEU A 135 18.96 -0.81 -7.42
CA LEU A 135 17.96 -1.83 -7.71
C LEU A 135 18.57 -3.05 -8.41
N VAL A 136 19.48 -2.85 -9.37
CA VAL A 136 20.20 -3.99 -9.99
C VAL A 136 20.96 -4.79 -8.94
N LEU A 137 21.68 -4.12 -8.02
CA LEU A 137 22.38 -4.80 -6.91
C LEU A 137 21.41 -5.56 -5.99
N ILE A 138 20.32 -4.91 -5.58
CA ILE A 138 19.30 -5.49 -4.70
C ILE A 138 18.68 -6.73 -5.35
N GLN A 139 18.30 -6.66 -6.63
CA GLN A 139 17.72 -7.80 -7.35
C GLN A 139 18.75 -8.92 -7.56
N SER A 140 20.03 -8.58 -7.75
CA SER A 140 21.11 -9.58 -7.82
C SER A 140 21.31 -10.29 -6.48
N LEU A 141 21.22 -9.58 -5.36
CA LEU A 141 21.28 -10.18 -4.03
C LEU A 141 20.06 -11.07 -3.76
N SER A 142 18.86 -10.67 -4.17
CA SER A 142 17.64 -11.50 -4.09
C SER A 142 17.79 -12.77 -4.92
N MET A 143 18.32 -12.66 -6.14
CA MET A 143 18.61 -13.78 -7.01
C MET A 143 19.56 -14.79 -6.35
N LEU A 144 20.66 -14.32 -5.81
CA LEU A 144 21.64 -15.16 -5.10
C LEU A 144 21.04 -15.85 -3.88
N GLN A 145 20.21 -15.13 -3.12
CA GLN A 145 19.49 -15.68 -1.96
C GLN A 145 18.52 -16.79 -2.39
N SER A 146 17.74 -16.59 -3.48
CA SER A 146 16.82 -17.60 -3.99
C SER A 146 17.57 -18.82 -4.53
N PHE A 147 18.71 -18.65 -5.22
CA PHE A 147 19.55 -19.78 -5.63
C PHE A 147 20.17 -20.51 -4.44
N ALA A 148 20.55 -19.79 -3.38
CA ALA A 148 21.05 -20.44 -2.16
C ALA A 148 19.96 -21.33 -1.52
N LEU A 149 18.70 -20.84 -1.45
CA LEU A 149 17.56 -21.66 -1.02
C LEU A 149 17.35 -22.86 -1.92
N ALA A 150 17.44 -22.68 -3.24
CA ALA A 150 17.32 -23.78 -4.20
C ALA A 150 18.38 -24.85 -3.99
N ILE A 151 19.65 -24.44 -3.86
CA ILE A 151 20.79 -25.36 -3.68
C ILE A 151 20.64 -26.19 -2.41
N ILE A 152 20.39 -25.55 -1.25
CA ILE A 152 20.27 -26.29 0.03
C ILE A 152 19.04 -27.22 0.04
N THR A 153 17.99 -26.86 -0.68
CA THR A 153 16.75 -27.67 -0.73
C THR A 153 16.90 -28.83 -1.71
N LEU A 154 17.43 -28.59 -2.92
CA LEU A 154 17.62 -29.63 -3.93
C LEU A 154 18.71 -30.63 -3.55
N SER A 155 19.76 -30.19 -2.82
CA SER A 155 20.81 -31.08 -2.32
C SER A 155 20.37 -31.91 -1.09
N GLY A 156 19.15 -31.71 -0.58
CA GLY A 156 18.67 -32.42 0.61
C GLY A 156 19.24 -31.93 1.94
N HIS A 157 19.99 -30.83 1.95
CA HIS A 157 20.60 -30.24 3.14
C HIS A 157 19.79 -29.08 3.76
N ALA A 158 18.47 -29.01 3.44
CA ALA A 158 17.60 -28.00 4.00
C ALA A 158 17.51 -28.15 5.52
N SER A 159 17.92 -27.14 6.25
CA SER A 159 17.86 -27.05 7.71
C SER A 159 17.09 -25.82 8.16
N ILE A 160 16.44 -25.88 9.32
CA ILE A 160 15.69 -24.75 9.86
C ILE A 160 16.59 -23.54 10.11
N SER A 161 17.82 -23.76 10.62
CA SER A 161 18.80 -22.69 10.80
C SER A 161 19.18 -22.01 9.47
N GLY A 162 19.40 -22.79 8.41
CA GLY A 162 19.65 -22.27 7.08
C GLY A 162 18.47 -21.45 6.53
N LEU A 163 17.23 -21.93 6.73
CA LEU A 163 16.03 -21.19 6.34
C LEU A 163 15.87 -19.88 7.12
N ILE A 164 16.13 -19.88 8.44
CA ILE A 164 16.09 -18.65 9.26
C ILE A 164 17.10 -17.62 8.75
N ILE A 165 18.35 -18.04 8.50
CA ILE A 165 19.43 -17.15 8.04
C ILE A 165 19.10 -16.57 6.67
N LEU A 166 18.66 -17.41 5.70
CA LEU A 166 18.34 -16.95 4.36
C LEU A 166 17.07 -16.08 4.32
N ASN A 167 16.07 -16.33 5.19
CA ASN A 167 14.91 -15.45 5.31
C ASN A 167 15.27 -14.12 6.00
N LEU A 168 16.15 -14.13 7.01
CA LEU A 168 16.67 -12.90 7.61
C LEU A 168 17.39 -12.03 6.55
N LEU A 169 18.23 -12.67 5.73
CA LEU A 169 18.92 -11.99 4.63
C LEU A 169 17.92 -11.42 3.61
N ASN A 170 16.89 -12.20 3.23
CA ASN A 170 15.81 -11.71 2.37
C ASN A 170 15.08 -10.50 2.97
N GLY A 171 14.83 -10.53 4.29
CA GLY A 171 14.22 -9.40 4.99
C GLY A 171 15.07 -8.13 4.94
N ILE A 172 16.41 -8.26 5.08
CA ILE A 172 17.35 -7.13 4.92
C ILE A 172 17.28 -6.58 3.50
N ILE A 173 17.33 -7.44 2.49
CA ILE A 173 17.26 -7.04 1.07
C ILE A 173 15.94 -6.31 0.79
N THR A 174 14.82 -6.87 1.24
CA THR A 174 13.47 -6.33 1.03
C THR A 174 13.27 -4.98 1.72
N ALA A 175 13.92 -4.73 2.86
CA ALA A 175 13.87 -3.45 3.56
C ALA A 175 14.38 -2.28 2.72
N PHE A 176 15.31 -2.53 1.80
CA PHE A 176 15.82 -1.53 0.85
C PHE A 176 15.08 -1.57 -0.50
N ASP A 177 14.63 -2.74 -0.94
CA ASP A 177 13.97 -2.92 -2.24
C ASP A 177 12.68 -2.09 -2.36
N ILE A 178 11.78 -2.21 -1.38
CA ILE A 178 10.44 -1.60 -1.46
C ILE A 178 10.51 -0.08 -1.61
N PRO A 179 11.19 0.69 -0.73
CA PRO A 179 11.24 2.15 -0.85
C PRO A 179 12.02 2.60 -2.08
N MET A 180 13.10 1.89 -2.45
CA MET A 180 13.88 2.19 -3.64
C MET A 180 13.03 2.06 -4.90
N ARG A 181 12.29 0.97 -5.03
CA ARG A 181 11.39 0.69 -6.16
C ARG A 181 10.24 1.68 -6.25
N GLN A 182 9.59 2.02 -5.12
CA GLN A 182 8.53 3.03 -5.10
C GLN A 182 9.02 4.40 -5.56
N SER A 183 10.20 4.81 -5.09
CA SER A 183 10.82 6.07 -5.51
C SER A 183 11.22 6.06 -6.99
N PHE A 184 11.66 4.91 -7.51
CA PHE A 184 12.08 4.76 -8.90
C PHE A 184 10.91 4.77 -9.89
N VAL A 185 9.73 4.28 -9.51
CA VAL A 185 8.51 4.37 -10.34
C VAL A 185 8.20 5.81 -10.73
N ILE A 186 8.42 6.77 -9.83
CA ILE A 186 8.17 8.19 -10.09
C ILE A 186 9.10 8.74 -11.21
N GLU A 187 10.33 8.23 -11.30
CA GLU A 187 11.32 8.65 -12.31
C GLU A 187 11.04 8.06 -13.70
N MET A 188 10.26 6.97 -13.77
CA MET A 188 9.91 6.33 -15.04
C MET A 188 8.75 6.99 -15.77
N ILE A 189 7.99 7.86 -15.10
CA ILE A 189 6.79 8.52 -15.62
C ILE A 189 7.11 9.99 -15.89
N GLU A 190 7.18 10.34 -17.17
CA GLU A 190 7.53 11.72 -17.59
C GLU A 190 6.41 12.71 -17.27
N ASN A 191 5.13 12.33 -17.49
CA ASN A 191 4.00 13.19 -17.19
C ASN A 191 3.38 12.82 -15.83
N LYS A 192 3.50 13.73 -14.85
CA LYS A 192 2.96 13.53 -13.48
C LYS A 192 1.46 13.25 -13.44
N ALA A 193 0.69 13.65 -14.47
CA ALA A 193 -0.74 13.33 -14.55
C ALA A 193 -1.01 11.81 -14.70
N ASP A 194 -0.05 11.05 -15.23
CA ASP A 194 -0.17 9.59 -15.42
C ASP A 194 0.40 8.79 -14.24
N LEU A 195 1.00 9.45 -13.24
CA LEU A 195 1.59 8.78 -12.07
C LEU A 195 0.55 7.99 -11.27
N GLY A 196 -0.66 8.53 -11.13
CA GLY A 196 -1.76 7.81 -10.47
C GLY A 196 -2.10 6.49 -11.16
N ASN A 197 -2.03 6.47 -12.50
CA ASN A 197 -2.25 5.24 -13.28
C ASN A 197 -1.11 4.21 -13.07
N ALA A 198 0.14 4.67 -13.02
CA ALA A 198 1.28 3.80 -12.74
C ALA A 198 1.19 3.17 -11.33
N ILE A 199 0.81 3.94 -10.32
CA ILE A 199 0.60 3.44 -8.95
C ILE A 199 -0.54 2.39 -8.91
N ALA A 200 -1.65 2.65 -9.61
CA ALA A 200 -2.76 1.71 -9.69
C ALA A 200 -2.36 0.40 -10.38
N LEU A 201 -1.62 0.48 -11.50
CA LEU A 201 -1.08 -0.69 -12.19
C LEU A 201 -0.09 -1.48 -11.33
N ASN A 202 0.79 -0.80 -10.58
CA ASN A 202 1.72 -1.44 -9.66
C ASN A 202 0.99 -2.19 -8.53
N SER A 203 -0.07 -1.60 -7.98
CA SER A 203 -0.92 -2.25 -6.99
C SER A 203 -1.66 -3.47 -7.57
N THR A 204 -2.19 -3.35 -8.78
CA THR A 204 -2.86 -4.45 -9.48
C THR A 204 -1.89 -5.61 -9.75
N MET A 205 -0.68 -5.30 -10.21
CA MET A 205 0.38 -6.26 -10.46
C MET A 205 0.75 -7.04 -9.19
N PHE A 206 0.92 -6.34 -8.06
CA PHE A 206 1.24 -6.96 -6.78
C PHE A 206 0.13 -7.93 -6.32
N ASN A 207 -1.13 -7.52 -6.42
CA ASN A 207 -2.26 -8.37 -6.01
C ASN A 207 -2.49 -9.53 -7.00
N ALA A 208 -2.27 -9.32 -8.31
CA ALA A 208 -2.32 -10.40 -9.29
C ALA A 208 -1.23 -11.45 -9.04
N ALA A 209 0.00 -11.03 -8.75
CA ALA A 209 1.08 -11.94 -8.39
C ALA A 209 0.80 -12.71 -7.08
N ARG A 210 0.19 -12.07 -6.10
CA ARG A 210 -0.26 -12.70 -4.85
C ARG A 210 -1.32 -13.78 -5.08
N PHE A 211 -2.13 -13.64 -6.13
CA PHE A 211 -3.12 -14.66 -6.52
C PHE A 211 -2.47 -15.79 -7.35
N VAL A 212 -1.69 -15.41 -8.37
CA VAL A 212 -1.14 -16.37 -9.37
C VAL A 212 0.07 -17.13 -8.84
N GLY A 213 0.95 -16.45 -8.08
CA GLY A 213 2.22 -17.03 -7.58
C GLY A 213 2.02 -18.33 -6.78
N PRO A 214 1.18 -18.35 -5.74
CA PRO A 214 0.91 -19.56 -4.98
C PRO A 214 0.26 -20.68 -5.80
N ALA A 215 -0.60 -20.35 -6.78
CA ALA A 215 -1.20 -21.35 -7.67
C ALA A 215 -0.12 -22.07 -8.51
N ILE A 216 0.79 -21.30 -9.12
CA ILE A 216 1.93 -21.86 -9.86
C ILE A 216 2.84 -22.64 -8.90
N GLY A 217 3.14 -22.07 -7.72
CA GLY A 217 3.97 -22.72 -6.71
C GLY A 217 3.44 -24.08 -6.28
N ALA A 218 2.13 -24.20 -6.10
CA ALA A 218 1.49 -25.47 -5.77
C ALA A 218 1.72 -26.55 -6.82
N LEU A 219 1.61 -26.19 -8.11
CA LEU A 219 1.85 -27.10 -9.23
C LEU A 219 3.32 -27.52 -9.30
N VAL A 220 4.24 -26.56 -9.15
CA VAL A 220 5.68 -26.82 -9.18
C VAL A 220 6.10 -27.70 -7.99
N ILE A 221 5.62 -27.41 -6.77
CA ILE A 221 5.94 -28.22 -5.58
C ILE A 221 5.43 -29.66 -5.75
N ALA A 222 4.22 -29.83 -6.27
CA ALA A 222 3.63 -31.14 -6.45
C ALA A 222 4.35 -31.98 -7.53
N ALA A 223 4.88 -31.35 -8.57
CA ALA A 223 5.57 -32.03 -9.65
C ALA A 223 7.07 -32.25 -9.37
N TYR A 224 7.74 -31.28 -8.77
CA TYR A 224 9.20 -31.21 -8.71
C TYR A 224 9.77 -30.91 -7.31
N GLY A 225 8.93 -30.52 -6.35
CA GLY A 225 9.31 -30.14 -5.00
C GLY A 225 9.64 -28.65 -4.84
N GLU A 226 9.86 -28.24 -3.58
CA GLU A 226 10.04 -26.83 -3.18
C GLU A 226 11.30 -26.20 -3.77
N GLY A 227 12.37 -26.97 -3.92
CA GLY A 227 13.65 -26.47 -4.45
C GLY A 227 13.53 -25.87 -5.85
N TRP A 228 12.65 -26.40 -6.68
CA TRP A 228 12.39 -25.84 -8.01
C TRP A 228 11.64 -24.52 -7.96
N CYS A 229 10.79 -24.29 -6.95
CA CYS A 229 10.19 -22.97 -6.75
C CYS A 229 11.25 -21.89 -6.50
N PHE A 230 12.23 -22.19 -5.65
CA PHE A 230 13.33 -21.27 -5.36
C PHE A 230 14.23 -21.06 -6.58
N PHE A 231 14.49 -22.10 -7.36
CA PHE A 231 15.27 -21.99 -8.59
C PHE A 231 14.58 -21.11 -9.64
N ILE A 232 13.29 -21.34 -9.87
CA ILE A 232 12.49 -20.55 -10.83
C ILE A 232 12.42 -19.09 -10.39
N ASP A 233 12.26 -18.82 -9.08
CA ASP A 233 12.29 -17.46 -8.54
C ASP A 233 13.66 -16.81 -8.78
N GLY A 234 14.76 -17.52 -8.49
CA GLY A 234 16.11 -17.08 -8.83
C GLY A 234 16.24 -16.66 -10.29
N CYS A 235 15.76 -17.50 -11.22
CA CYS A 235 15.74 -17.18 -12.65
C CYS A 235 14.83 -15.97 -12.97
N SER A 236 13.72 -15.80 -12.27
CA SER A 236 12.77 -14.70 -12.51
C SER A 236 13.40 -13.31 -12.28
N PHE A 237 14.35 -13.20 -11.35
CA PHE A 237 15.10 -11.97 -11.12
C PHE A 237 15.94 -11.52 -12.33
N LEU A 238 16.38 -12.45 -13.19
CA LEU A 238 17.07 -12.10 -14.43
C LEU A 238 16.23 -11.21 -15.33
N ALA A 239 14.91 -11.45 -15.38
CA ALA A 239 13.99 -10.63 -16.18
C ALA A 239 13.94 -9.18 -15.67
N VAL A 240 13.93 -8.96 -14.35
CA VAL A 240 13.93 -7.62 -13.75
C VAL A 240 15.28 -6.95 -13.93
N ILE A 241 16.38 -7.67 -13.71
CA ILE A 241 17.74 -7.15 -13.90
C ILE A 241 17.93 -6.71 -15.34
N ALA A 242 17.55 -7.55 -16.31
CA ALA A 242 17.62 -7.21 -17.73
C ALA A 242 16.74 -5.99 -18.06
N ALA A 243 15.53 -5.90 -17.47
CA ALA A 243 14.67 -4.74 -17.63
C ALA A 243 15.32 -3.46 -17.09
N PHE A 244 15.90 -3.48 -15.89
CA PHE A 244 16.59 -2.32 -15.32
C PHE A 244 17.83 -1.90 -16.14
N LEU A 245 18.60 -2.85 -16.66
CA LEU A 245 19.78 -2.57 -17.51
C LEU A 245 19.37 -1.99 -18.87
N ALA A 246 18.21 -2.39 -19.42
CA ALA A 246 17.68 -1.89 -20.69
C ALA A 246 17.02 -0.50 -20.58
N MET A 247 16.81 0.01 -19.37
CA MET A 247 16.21 1.35 -19.14
C MET A 247 17.24 2.45 -19.37
N THR A 248 16.78 3.52 -20.01
CA THR A 248 17.55 4.76 -20.14
C THR A 248 16.88 5.83 -19.31
N ILE A 249 17.40 6.08 -18.11
CA ILE A 249 16.87 7.10 -17.19
C ILE A 249 17.88 8.23 -17.12
N ARG A 250 17.43 9.44 -17.40
CA ARG A 250 18.23 10.64 -17.16
C ARG A 250 18.24 10.91 -15.68
N PRO A 251 19.41 11.03 -15.04
CA PRO A 251 19.47 11.38 -13.63
C PRO A 251 18.75 12.71 -13.41
N THR A 252 17.63 12.71 -12.76
CA THR A 252 17.02 13.93 -12.25
C THR A 252 17.83 14.35 -11.03
N GLY A 253 18.93 15.04 -11.28
CA GLY A 253 19.80 15.55 -10.24
C GLY A 253 19.10 16.62 -9.43
N ILE A 254 18.57 16.28 -8.29
CA ILE A 254 18.49 17.15 -7.12
C ILE A 254 18.25 16.21 -5.93
N ALA A 255 19.33 15.73 -5.33
CA ALA A 255 19.27 15.27 -3.95
C ALA A 255 18.92 16.50 -3.09
N ARG A 256 17.66 16.59 -2.63
CA ARG A 256 17.33 17.55 -1.56
C ARG A 256 18.08 17.08 -0.32
N PRO A 257 18.85 17.99 0.33
CA PRO A 257 19.50 17.64 1.59
C PRO A 257 18.44 17.16 2.57
N PRO A 258 18.70 16.11 3.35
CA PRO A 258 17.77 15.62 4.35
C PRO A 258 17.47 16.76 5.34
N ARG A 259 16.21 17.17 5.42
CA ARG A 259 15.73 18.11 6.43
C ARG A 259 15.55 17.35 7.72
N GLY A 260 16.46 17.50 8.67
CA GLY A 260 16.33 16.98 10.04
C GLY A 260 16.98 15.63 10.29
N SER A 261 17.04 15.24 11.55
CA SER A 261 17.45 13.92 12.00
C SER A 261 16.30 12.94 11.85
N ALA A 262 16.54 11.73 11.34
CA ALA A 262 15.53 10.67 11.25
C ALA A 262 14.84 10.42 12.60
N LEU A 263 15.56 10.58 13.71
CA LEU A 263 15.01 10.42 15.05
C LEU A 263 14.06 11.56 15.42
N SER A 264 14.36 12.81 15.04
CA SER A 264 13.43 13.94 15.28
C SER A 264 12.14 13.80 14.47
N ASP A 265 12.23 13.31 13.22
CA ASP A 265 11.06 13.03 12.39
C ASP A 265 10.20 11.90 12.95
N LEU A 266 10.82 10.85 13.51
CA LEU A 266 10.11 9.78 14.20
C LEU A 266 9.41 10.29 15.48
N LEU A 267 10.09 11.08 16.31
CA LEU A 267 9.50 11.63 17.54
C LEU A 267 8.32 12.56 17.24
N GLU A 268 8.44 13.43 16.24
CA GLU A 268 7.36 14.32 15.82
C GLU A 268 6.19 13.55 15.20
N GLY A 269 6.48 12.51 14.42
CA GLY A 269 5.50 11.58 13.89
C GLY A 269 4.76 10.84 15.00
N TRP A 270 5.47 10.32 16.00
CA TRP A 270 4.88 9.71 17.18
C TRP A 270 3.96 10.67 17.94
N HIS A 271 4.40 11.89 18.17
CA HIS A 271 3.58 12.89 18.82
C HIS A 271 2.30 13.22 18.03
N THR A 272 2.38 13.22 16.70
CA THR A 272 1.20 13.44 15.84
C THR A 272 0.23 12.26 15.89
N VAL A 273 0.74 11.01 15.83
CA VAL A 273 -0.07 9.79 15.82
C VAL A 273 -0.64 9.45 17.20
N SER A 274 0.07 9.79 18.28
CA SER A 274 -0.35 9.50 19.66
C SER A 274 -1.46 10.42 20.17
N ARG A 275 -1.67 11.57 19.52
CA ARG A 275 -2.76 12.48 19.90
C ARG A 275 -4.12 11.81 19.73
N PRO A 276 -5.06 11.98 20.69
CA PRO A 276 -6.41 11.51 20.51
C PRO A 276 -7.04 12.12 19.24
N GLY A 277 -7.56 11.25 18.36
CA GLY A 277 -8.17 11.71 17.12
C GLY A 277 -8.25 10.63 16.04
N PRO A 278 -8.68 11.02 14.82
CA PRO A 278 -8.89 10.11 13.69
C PRO A 278 -7.65 9.27 13.32
N ILE A 279 -6.49 9.91 13.30
CA ILE A 279 -5.22 9.29 12.89
C ILE A 279 -4.87 8.14 13.83
N ARG A 280 -4.89 8.39 15.15
CA ARG A 280 -4.60 7.36 16.16
C ARG A 280 -5.55 6.17 16.05
N ARG A 281 -6.86 6.41 15.89
CA ARG A 281 -7.86 5.34 15.80
C ARG A 281 -7.62 4.44 14.60
N ILE A 282 -7.37 5.03 13.42
CA ILE A 282 -7.14 4.28 12.19
C ILE A 282 -5.85 3.46 12.30
N ILE A 283 -4.76 4.06 12.77
CA ILE A 283 -3.46 3.39 12.91
C ILE A 283 -3.51 2.29 13.98
N SER A 284 -4.20 2.52 15.11
CA SER A 284 -4.34 1.50 16.16
C SER A 284 -5.16 0.29 15.69
N LEU A 285 -6.25 0.50 14.94
CA LEU A 285 -7.03 -0.60 14.36
C LEU A 285 -6.22 -1.37 13.33
N LEU A 286 -5.42 -0.68 12.50
CA LEU A 286 -4.53 -1.32 11.54
C LEU A 286 -3.45 -2.16 12.24
N ALA A 287 -2.83 -1.62 13.31
CA ALA A 287 -1.84 -2.34 14.11
C ALA A 287 -2.44 -3.58 14.79
N LEU A 288 -3.65 -3.45 15.35
CA LEU A 288 -4.37 -4.59 15.93
C LEU A 288 -4.63 -5.69 14.90
N THR A 289 -5.16 -5.31 13.72
CA THR A 289 -5.43 -6.26 12.63
C THR A 289 -4.16 -6.93 12.14
N SER A 290 -3.07 -6.18 12.04
CA SER A 290 -1.78 -6.72 11.62
C SER A 290 -1.16 -7.63 12.68
N LEU A 291 -1.24 -7.26 13.96
CA LEU A 291 -0.67 -8.04 15.06
C LEU A 291 -1.40 -9.37 15.28
N LEU A 292 -2.73 -9.35 15.30
CA LEU A 292 -3.54 -10.49 15.73
C LEU A 292 -4.28 -11.20 14.59
N GLY A 293 -4.61 -10.48 13.51
CA GLY A 293 -5.37 -11.01 12.39
C GLY A 293 -4.48 -11.58 11.28
N THR A 294 -3.48 -10.82 10.79
CA THR A 294 -2.68 -11.24 9.62
C THR A 294 -1.80 -12.48 9.84
N PRO A 295 -1.44 -12.89 11.09
CA PRO A 295 -0.68 -14.11 11.32
C PRO A 295 -1.40 -15.40 10.84
N TYR A 296 -2.67 -15.34 10.46
CA TYR A 296 -3.33 -16.47 9.81
C TYR A 296 -2.50 -16.99 8.63
N ALA A 297 -1.87 -16.09 7.86
CA ALA A 297 -1.07 -16.45 6.69
C ALA A 297 0.13 -17.35 7.05
N THR A 298 0.73 -17.15 8.22
CA THR A 298 1.83 -17.97 8.74
C THR A 298 1.38 -19.40 9.06
N LEU A 299 0.12 -19.57 9.47
CA LEU A 299 -0.44 -20.87 9.87
C LEU A 299 -1.15 -21.62 8.74
N VAL A 300 -1.37 -21.00 7.55
CA VAL A 300 -2.03 -21.67 6.42
C VAL A 300 -1.34 -22.99 6.02
N PRO A 301 0.01 -23.11 5.98
CA PRO A 301 0.66 -24.39 5.68
C PRO A 301 0.28 -25.52 6.65
N LEU A 302 0.18 -25.21 7.94
CA LEU A 302 -0.27 -26.15 8.96
C LEU A 302 -1.74 -26.59 8.74
N PHE A 303 -2.63 -25.63 8.40
CA PHE A 303 -4.01 -25.95 8.06
C PHE A 303 -4.10 -26.84 6.83
N ALA A 304 -3.34 -26.52 5.78
CA ALA A 304 -3.33 -27.31 4.54
C ALA A 304 -2.87 -28.76 4.78
N GLY A 305 -1.81 -28.94 5.57
CA GLY A 305 -1.22 -30.27 5.81
C GLY A 305 -1.93 -31.06 6.90
N SER A 306 -2.05 -30.50 8.12
CA SER A 306 -2.51 -31.26 9.29
C SER A 306 -4.04 -31.28 9.43
N ILE A 307 -4.72 -30.15 9.17
CA ILE A 307 -6.15 -29.98 9.48
C ILE A 307 -7.03 -30.43 8.31
N LEU A 308 -6.71 -29.94 7.10
CA LEU A 308 -7.42 -30.32 5.88
C LEU A 308 -6.87 -31.60 5.23
N LYS A 309 -5.77 -32.14 5.79
CA LYS A 309 -5.09 -33.35 5.32
C LYS A 309 -4.79 -33.32 3.83
N GLY A 310 -4.48 -32.13 3.31
CA GLY A 310 -4.14 -31.89 1.92
C GLY A 310 -2.63 -31.71 1.73
N GLY A 311 -2.22 -31.50 0.47
CA GLY A 311 -0.83 -31.29 0.09
C GLY A 311 -0.55 -29.83 -0.30
N PRO A 312 0.55 -29.62 -1.04
CA PRO A 312 0.91 -28.32 -1.61
C PRO A 312 -0.20 -27.68 -2.45
N HIS A 313 -0.98 -28.51 -3.18
CA HIS A 313 -2.15 -28.02 -3.93
C HIS A 313 -3.17 -27.32 -3.04
N THR A 314 -3.47 -27.92 -1.87
CA THR A 314 -4.39 -27.32 -0.91
C THR A 314 -3.86 -26.00 -0.41
N LEU A 315 -2.58 -25.92 -0.06
CA LEU A 315 -1.95 -24.66 0.35
C LEU A 315 -2.04 -23.59 -0.75
N GLY A 316 -1.72 -23.94 -2.00
CA GLY A 316 -1.81 -23.03 -3.12
C GLY A 316 -3.22 -22.50 -3.36
N LEU A 317 -4.23 -23.38 -3.31
CA LEU A 317 -5.64 -22.99 -3.44
C LEU A 317 -6.08 -22.03 -2.34
N LEU A 318 -5.70 -22.31 -1.09
CA LEU A 318 -6.01 -21.45 0.06
C LEU A 318 -5.38 -20.07 -0.06
N MET A 319 -4.07 -20.00 -0.37
CA MET A 319 -3.36 -18.73 -0.53
C MET A 319 -3.88 -17.96 -1.75
N SER A 320 -4.13 -18.63 -2.87
CA SER A 320 -4.70 -18.01 -4.07
C SER A 320 -6.11 -17.47 -3.79
N SER A 321 -6.94 -18.17 -3.03
CA SER A 321 -8.28 -17.68 -2.66
C SER A 321 -8.22 -16.38 -1.86
N ALA A 322 -7.28 -16.27 -0.89
CA ALA A 322 -7.05 -15.02 -0.17
C ALA A 322 -6.56 -13.91 -1.10
N GLY A 323 -5.66 -14.23 -2.05
CA GLY A 323 -5.17 -13.32 -3.08
C GLY A 323 -6.27 -12.83 -4.03
N ALA A 324 -7.15 -13.74 -4.49
CA ALA A 324 -8.31 -13.40 -5.32
C ALA A 324 -9.27 -12.46 -4.58
N GLY A 325 -9.55 -12.75 -3.31
CA GLY A 325 -10.34 -11.86 -2.47
C GLY A 325 -9.75 -10.46 -2.36
N ALA A 326 -8.43 -10.37 -2.12
CA ALA A 326 -7.73 -9.08 -2.08
C ALA A 326 -7.81 -8.31 -3.40
N LEU A 327 -7.71 -9.01 -4.54
CA LEU A 327 -7.85 -8.40 -5.86
C LEU A 327 -9.26 -7.84 -6.08
N VAL A 328 -10.29 -8.60 -5.72
CA VAL A 328 -11.69 -8.15 -5.78
C VAL A 328 -11.94 -6.95 -4.86
N GLY A 329 -11.40 -6.99 -3.62
CA GLY A 329 -11.48 -5.88 -2.68
C GLY A 329 -10.81 -4.61 -3.21
N ALA A 330 -9.64 -4.73 -3.82
CA ALA A 330 -8.94 -3.62 -4.46
C ALA A 330 -9.74 -3.04 -5.64
N ALA A 331 -10.28 -3.91 -6.50
CA ALA A 331 -11.10 -3.50 -7.64
C ALA A 331 -12.40 -2.80 -7.21
N TRP A 332 -13.06 -3.31 -6.17
CA TRP A 332 -14.26 -2.68 -5.60
C TRP A 332 -13.95 -1.27 -5.09
N LEU A 333 -12.85 -1.11 -4.35
CA LEU A 333 -12.47 0.21 -3.82
C LEU A 333 -12.06 1.18 -4.94
N ALA A 334 -11.33 0.70 -5.96
CA ALA A 334 -10.96 1.50 -7.13
C ALA A 334 -12.16 1.98 -7.95
N GLY A 335 -13.26 1.22 -7.94
CA GLY A 335 -14.53 1.61 -8.58
C GLY A 335 -15.31 2.70 -7.83
N ARG A 336 -14.95 3.02 -6.58
CA ARG A 336 -15.61 4.08 -5.80
C ARG A 336 -15.18 5.46 -6.28
N ARG A 337 -16.18 6.30 -6.59
CA ARG A 337 -15.95 7.69 -7.01
C ARG A 337 -15.81 8.68 -5.87
N SER A 338 -16.14 8.29 -4.63
CA SER A 338 -16.18 9.18 -3.47
C SER A 338 -15.46 8.59 -2.26
N ILE A 339 -14.72 9.43 -1.56
CA ILE A 339 -14.07 9.12 -0.28
C ILE A 339 -15.08 9.12 0.87
N LEU A 340 -16.25 9.74 0.65
CA LEU A 340 -17.30 9.81 1.64
C LEU A 340 -17.78 8.41 2.04
N GLY A 341 -17.94 8.19 3.35
CA GLY A 341 -18.35 6.90 3.89
C GLY A 341 -17.21 5.89 4.12
N LEU A 342 -15.96 6.16 3.68
CA LEU A 342 -14.82 5.26 3.96
C LEU A 342 -14.58 5.06 5.46
N GLY A 343 -14.91 6.04 6.30
CA GLY A 343 -14.82 5.89 7.75
C GLY A 343 -15.65 4.72 8.30
N MET A 344 -16.81 4.41 7.68
CA MET A 344 -17.65 3.26 8.04
C MET A 344 -17.15 1.97 7.37
N VAL A 345 -16.56 2.08 6.19
CA VAL A 345 -16.02 0.93 5.45
C VAL A 345 -14.86 0.27 6.22
N ILE A 346 -14.02 1.06 6.92
CA ILE A 346 -12.88 0.55 7.68
C ILE A 346 -13.32 -0.48 8.73
N PRO A 347 -14.16 -0.18 9.73
CA PRO A 347 -14.54 -1.17 10.73
C PRO A 347 -15.34 -2.33 10.14
N LEU A 348 -16.19 -2.08 9.13
CA LEU A 348 -16.94 -3.15 8.46
C LEU A 348 -15.98 -4.14 7.76
N SER A 349 -14.97 -3.65 7.07
CA SER A 349 -13.99 -4.51 6.40
C SER A 349 -13.12 -5.31 7.38
N VAL A 350 -12.80 -4.74 8.57
CA VAL A 350 -12.13 -5.48 9.65
C VAL A 350 -13.03 -6.57 10.22
N ALA A 351 -14.32 -6.30 10.41
CA ALA A 351 -15.29 -7.30 10.85
C ALA A 351 -15.43 -8.44 9.82
N VAL A 352 -15.51 -8.11 8.53
CA VAL A 352 -15.52 -9.09 7.42
C VAL A 352 -14.23 -9.92 7.43
N PHE A 353 -13.07 -9.29 7.62
CA PHE A 353 -11.79 -9.99 7.74
C PHE A 353 -11.77 -10.93 8.93
N GLY A 354 -12.16 -10.45 10.13
CA GLY A 354 -12.24 -11.27 11.35
C GLY A 354 -13.17 -12.48 11.19
N THR A 355 -14.34 -12.26 10.59
CA THR A 355 -15.29 -13.36 10.26
C THR A 355 -14.67 -14.37 9.29
N GLY A 356 -13.95 -13.88 8.27
CA GLY A 356 -13.21 -14.74 7.33
C GLY A 356 -12.17 -15.60 8.04
N VAL A 357 -11.38 -15.01 8.95
CA VAL A 357 -10.36 -15.74 9.73
C VAL A 357 -11.01 -16.76 10.68
N ILE A 358 -12.10 -16.42 11.37
CA ILE A 358 -12.83 -17.36 12.27
C ILE A 358 -13.45 -18.50 11.45
N GLY A 359 -14.13 -18.18 10.35
CA GLY A 359 -14.74 -19.20 9.49
C GLY A 359 -13.69 -20.16 8.90
N PHE A 360 -12.53 -19.65 8.48
CA PHE A 360 -11.41 -20.47 8.07
C PHE A 360 -10.89 -21.36 9.21
N ALA A 361 -10.72 -20.80 10.40
CA ALA A 361 -10.23 -21.54 11.58
C ALA A 361 -11.11 -22.75 11.95
N LEU A 362 -12.41 -22.59 11.84
CA LEU A 362 -13.41 -23.62 12.20
C LEU A 362 -13.69 -24.60 11.05
N SER A 363 -13.35 -24.24 9.82
CA SER A 363 -13.61 -25.07 8.65
C SER A 363 -12.74 -26.34 8.62
N ARG A 364 -13.36 -27.44 8.16
CA ARG A 364 -12.70 -28.73 7.88
C ARG A 364 -12.87 -29.14 6.42
N VAL A 365 -13.50 -28.28 5.62
CA VAL A 365 -13.78 -28.53 4.21
C VAL A 365 -13.04 -27.50 3.37
N ILE A 366 -12.26 -27.96 2.38
CA ILE A 366 -11.41 -27.09 1.58
C ILE A 366 -12.17 -25.94 0.89
N TRP A 367 -13.32 -26.20 0.30
CA TRP A 367 -14.12 -25.20 -0.40
C TRP A 367 -14.65 -24.11 0.53
N VAL A 368 -15.05 -24.51 1.74
CA VAL A 368 -15.49 -23.57 2.78
C VAL A 368 -14.32 -22.74 3.29
N SER A 369 -13.16 -23.37 3.48
CA SER A 369 -11.92 -22.68 3.86
C SER A 369 -11.50 -21.66 2.80
N MET A 370 -11.57 -22.01 1.51
CA MET A 370 -11.30 -21.12 0.39
C MET A 370 -12.26 -19.92 0.37
N LEU A 371 -13.57 -20.15 0.58
CA LEU A 371 -14.57 -19.08 0.63
C LEU A 371 -14.27 -18.08 1.76
N PHE A 372 -13.98 -18.57 2.96
CA PHE A 372 -13.68 -17.71 4.10
C PHE A 372 -12.35 -16.94 3.93
N LEU A 373 -11.33 -17.56 3.33
CA LEU A 373 -10.08 -16.87 3.00
C LEU A 373 -10.27 -15.82 1.89
N PHE A 374 -11.12 -16.08 0.91
CA PHE A 374 -11.51 -15.10 -0.10
C PHE A 374 -12.18 -13.88 0.54
N ILE A 375 -13.16 -14.10 1.41
CA ILE A 375 -13.87 -13.04 2.16
C ILE A 375 -12.88 -12.26 3.04
N GLY A 376 -12.01 -12.97 3.77
CA GLY A 376 -10.97 -12.38 4.61
C GLY A 376 -9.98 -11.55 3.80
N GLY A 377 -9.50 -12.06 2.67
CA GLY A 377 -8.59 -11.35 1.78
C GLY A 377 -9.19 -10.04 1.24
N ALA A 378 -10.46 -10.06 0.85
CA ALA A 378 -11.20 -8.87 0.42
C ALA A 378 -11.31 -7.84 1.57
N GLY A 379 -11.72 -8.30 2.78
CA GLY A 379 -11.84 -7.44 3.95
C GLY A 379 -10.52 -6.76 4.32
N LEU A 380 -9.43 -7.52 4.39
CA LEU A 380 -8.10 -6.98 4.71
C LEU A 380 -7.64 -5.92 3.69
N MET A 381 -7.83 -6.19 2.39
CA MET A 381 -7.42 -5.26 1.34
C MET A 381 -8.24 -3.98 1.37
N ILE A 382 -9.56 -4.08 1.57
CA ILE A 382 -10.45 -2.91 1.70
C ILE A 382 -10.06 -2.08 2.92
N GLN A 383 -9.79 -2.70 4.07
CA GLN A 383 -9.33 -2.00 5.28
C GLN A 383 -8.05 -1.22 5.00
N MET A 384 -7.02 -1.89 4.47
CA MET A 384 -5.72 -1.27 4.20
C MET A 384 -5.85 -0.07 3.27
N ALA A 385 -6.50 -0.26 2.13
CA ALA A 385 -6.59 0.78 1.13
C ALA A 385 -7.51 1.94 1.57
N SER A 386 -8.61 1.67 2.29
CA SER A 386 -9.47 2.72 2.86
C SER A 386 -8.76 3.53 3.94
N SER A 387 -8.02 2.85 4.84
CA SER A 387 -7.21 3.51 5.87
C SER A 387 -6.13 4.41 5.27
N ASN A 388 -5.42 3.90 4.25
CA ASN A 388 -4.43 4.65 3.50
C ASN A 388 -5.02 5.90 2.84
N THR A 389 -6.17 5.76 2.17
CA THR A 389 -6.86 6.86 1.48
C THR A 389 -7.30 7.94 2.47
N ILE A 390 -7.94 7.58 3.59
CA ILE A 390 -8.38 8.56 4.58
C ILE A 390 -7.18 9.29 5.18
N LEU A 391 -6.14 8.56 5.62
CA LEU A 391 -4.95 9.18 6.23
C LEU A 391 -4.26 10.16 5.27
N GLN A 392 -4.10 9.80 4.00
CA GLN A 392 -3.53 10.70 2.98
C GLN A 392 -4.39 11.93 2.72
N THR A 393 -5.71 11.84 2.94
CA THR A 393 -6.65 12.94 2.71
C THR A 393 -6.71 13.91 3.89
N ILE A 394 -6.71 13.38 5.13
CA ILE A 394 -6.92 14.22 6.33
C ILE A 394 -5.64 14.83 6.89
N VAL A 395 -4.47 14.29 6.51
CA VAL A 395 -3.18 14.76 7.04
C VAL A 395 -2.62 15.87 6.17
N ASP A 396 -2.20 16.98 6.81
CA ASP A 396 -1.54 18.10 6.14
C ASP A 396 -0.27 17.66 5.42
N ASN A 397 0.05 18.32 4.29
CA ASN A 397 1.15 17.92 3.40
C ASN A 397 2.53 17.85 4.09
N ASP A 398 2.78 18.73 5.08
CA ASP A 398 4.02 18.79 5.86
C ASP A 398 4.21 17.58 6.80
N LYS A 399 3.12 16.98 7.29
CA LYS A 399 3.11 15.84 8.22
C LYS A 399 2.81 14.51 7.55
N ARG A 400 2.37 14.52 6.27
CA ARG A 400 1.90 13.32 5.55
C ARG A 400 2.95 12.21 5.53
N GLY A 401 4.20 12.54 5.19
CA GLY A 401 5.28 11.56 5.15
C GLY A 401 5.48 10.84 6.49
N ARG A 402 5.48 11.59 7.59
CA ARG A 402 5.66 11.06 8.95
C ARG A 402 4.51 10.14 9.37
N VAL A 403 3.27 10.55 9.14
CA VAL A 403 2.08 9.73 9.46
C VAL A 403 2.04 8.45 8.61
N MET A 404 2.42 8.54 7.32
CA MET A 404 2.48 7.37 6.45
C MET A 404 3.59 6.39 6.84
N SER A 405 4.69 6.87 7.40
CA SER A 405 5.72 5.98 7.98
C SER A 405 5.15 5.19 9.17
N PHE A 406 4.37 5.83 10.05
CA PHE A 406 3.68 5.12 11.13
C PHE A 406 2.59 4.16 10.65
N TYR A 407 1.89 4.50 9.57
CA TYR A 407 0.96 3.59 8.90
C TYR A 407 1.68 2.31 8.43
N MET A 408 2.84 2.46 7.78
CA MET A 408 3.65 1.31 7.34
C MET A 408 4.22 0.51 8.52
N MET A 409 4.69 1.18 9.57
CA MET A 409 5.15 0.53 10.81
C MET A 409 4.01 -0.23 11.51
N ALA A 410 2.81 0.32 11.57
CA ALA A 410 1.65 -0.32 12.16
C ALA A 410 1.22 -1.58 11.41
N PHE A 411 1.38 -1.59 10.07
CA PHE A 411 1.01 -2.73 9.25
C PHE A 411 2.16 -3.76 9.13
N MET A 412 3.32 -3.33 8.67
CA MET A 412 4.43 -4.25 8.40
C MET A 412 5.30 -4.54 9.64
N GLY A 413 5.34 -3.60 10.60
CA GLY A 413 6.19 -3.72 11.78
C GLY A 413 5.58 -4.59 12.88
N THR A 414 4.26 -4.66 13.00
CA THR A 414 3.61 -5.52 13.99
C THR A 414 3.42 -6.96 13.50
N ALA A 415 3.43 -7.20 12.19
CA ALA A 415 3.24 -8.52 11.60
C ALA A 415 4.29 -9.58 12.04
N PRO A 416 5.61 -9.27 12.12
CA PRO A 416 6.61 -10.23 12.62
C PRO A 416 6.32 -10.67 14.05
N ILE A 417 5.97 -9.72 14.92
CA ILE A 417 5.63 -9.98 16.32
C ILE A 417 4.37 -10.85 16.39
N GLY A 418 3.36 -10.49 15.58
CA GLY A 418 2.12 -11.27 15.47
C GLY A 418 2.37 -12.70 14.99
N SER A 419 3.22 -12.90 13.99
CA SER A 419 3.57 -14.23 13.47
C SER A 419 4.26 -15.10 14.52
N LEU A 420 5.17 -14.51 15.29
CA LEU A 420 5.85 -15.21 16.39
C LEU A 420 4.88 -15.56 17.52
N MET A 421 4.02 -14.61 17.92
CA MET A 421 3.00 -14.84 18.94
C MET A 421 2.00 -15.92 18.48
N ALA A 422 1.52 -15.86 17.25
CA ALA A 422 0.60 -16.84 16.71
C ALA A 422 1.22 -18.24 16.60
N GLY A 423 2.50 -18.32 16.22
CA GLY A 423 3.25 -19.57 16.24
C GLY A 423 3.35 -20.16 17.63
N TRP A 424 3.73 -19.34 18.63
CA TRP A 424 3.83 -19.76 20.02
C TRP A 424 2.49 -20.17 20.62
N ILE A 425 1.43 -19.38 20.45
CA ILE A 425 0.10 -19.70 20.93
C ILE A 425 -0.42 -20.98 20.25
N SER A 426 -0.18 -21.12 18.95
CA SER A 426 -0.63 -22.30 18.18
C SER A 426 0.07 -23.58 18.59
N GLU A 427 1.33 -23.51 19.05
CA GLU A 427 2.06 -24.67 19.58
C GLU A 427 1.41 -25.22 20.87
N HIS A 428 0.84 -24.33 21.72
CA HIS A 428 0.29 -24.70 23.02
C HIS A 428 -1.23 -24.94 23.01
N LEU A 429 -1.96 -24.11 22.26
CA LEU A 429 -3.43 -24.11 22.24
C LEU A 429 -4.03 -24.62 20.93
N GLY A 430 -3.18 -24.88 19.92
CA GLY A 430 -3.60 -25.31 18.60
C GLY A 430 -3.94 -24.16 17.65
N ALA A 431 -3.70 -24.38 16.35
CA ALA A 431 -3.85 -23.38 15.32
C ALA A 431 -5.30 -22.86 15.15
N PRO A 432 -6.37 -23.69 15.22
CA PRO A 432 -7.73 -23.19 15.11
C PRO A 432 -8.08 -22.20 16.21
N PHE A 433 -7.73 -22.51 17.46
CA PHE A 433 -8.02 -21.65 18.60
C PHE A 433 -7.27 -20.30 18.49
N THR A 434 -6.00 -20.34 18.08
CA THR A 434 -5.18 -19.14 17.85
C THR A 434 -5.84 -18.20 16.84
N LEU A 435 -6.33 -18.74 15.71
CA LEU A 435 -6.98 -17.94 14.68
C LEU A 435 -8.36 -17.41 15.11
N VAL A 436 -9.11 -18.18 15.91
CA VAL A 436 -10.38 -17.70 16.48
C VAL A 436 -10.12 -16.50 17.40
N ILE A 437 -9.11 -16.57 18.28
CA ILE A 437 -8.73 -15.42 19.12
C ILE A 437 -8.37 -14.21 18.26
N GLY A 438 -7.53 -14.39 17.25
CA GLY A 438 -7.14 -13.32 16.33
C GLY A 438 -8.31 -12.68 15.60
N GLY A 439 -9.22 -13.50 15.09
CA GLY A 439 -10.45 -13.05 14.43
C GLY A 439 -11.40 -12.33 15.37
N MET A 440 -11.60 -12.83 16.60
CA MET A 440 -12.42 -12.17 17.62
C MET A 440 -11.81 -10.83 18.07
N ALA A 441 -10.49 -10.75 18.19
CA ALA A 441 -9.80 -9.50 18.50
C ALA A 441 -10.01 -8.46 17.37
N CYS A 442 -9.97 -8.88 16.09
CA CYS A 442 -10.30 -8.03 14.97
C CYS A 442 -11.75 -7.53 15.03
N MET A 443 -12.71 -8.40 15.32
CA MET A 443 -14.13 -8.03 15.48
C MET A 443 -14.34 -7.08 16.66
N GLY A 444 -13.69 -7.32 17.80
CA GLY A 444 -13.71 -6.44 18.97
C GLY A 444 -13.11 -5.05 18.62
N GLY A 445 -11.99 -5.02 17.91
CA GLY A 445 -11.38 -3.79 17.40
C GLY A 445 -12.29 -3.02 16.44
N ALA A 446 -13.00 -3.74 15.55
CA ALA A 446 -13.99 -3.16 14.66
C ALA A 446 -15.17 -2.54 15.44
N ALA A 447 -15.69 -3.24 16.44
CA ALA A 447 -16.77 -2.76 17.31
C ALA A 447 -16.34 -1.51 18.10
N LEU A 448 -15.13 -1.50 18.68
CA LEU A 448 -14.57 -0.35 19.38
C LEU A 448 -14.36 0.85 18.43
N PHE A 449 -13.93 0.62 17.20
CA PHE A 449 -13.81 1.69 16.21
C PHE A 449 -15.18 2.23 15.83
N PHE A 450 -16.17 1.34 15.65
CA PHE A 450 -17.53 1.69 15.27
C PHE A 450 -18.22 2.55 16.36
N SER A 451 -18.03 2.23 17.64
CA SER A 451 -18.58 3.03 18.77
C SER A 451 -18.07 4.47 18.82
N GLY A 452 -16.90 4.72 18.22
CA GLY A 452 -16.34 6.07 18.11
C GLY A 452 -16.51 6.72 16.72
N LEU A 453 -17.37 6.18 15.86
CA LEU A 453 -17.49 6.62 14.47
C LEU A 453 -18.03 8.05 14.35
N ASP A 454 -18.94 8.46 15.21
CA ASP A 454 -19.52 9.81 15.18
C ASP A 454 -18.47 10.85 15.55
N GLN A 455 -17.66 10.60 16.58
CA GLN A 455 -16.52 11.47 16.91
C GLN A 455 -15.50 11.56 15.77
N LEU A 456 -15.31 10.43 15.04
CA LEU A 456 -14.45 10.42 13.86
C LEU A 456 -15.03 11.28 12.73
N ARG A 457 -16.33 11.19 12.48
CA ARG A 457 -17.04 11.98 11.48
C ARG A 457 -16.99 13.48 11.79
N GLU A 458 -17.26 13.86 13.04
CA GLU A 458 -17.17 15.24 13.50
C GLU A 458 -15.77 15.81 13.33
N ALA A 459 -14.74 15.06 13.69
CA ALA A 459 -13.36 15.50 13.54
C ALA A 459 -12.88 15.61 12.07
N ILE A 460 -13.41 14.80 11.16
CA ILE A 460 -13.02 14.80 9.74
C ILE A 460 -13.86 15.79 8.92
N ARG A 461 -15.12 16.06 9.29
CA ARG A 461 -16.04 16.92 8.55
C ARG A 461 -15.49 18.32 8.23
N PRO A 462 -14.86 19.06 9.18
CA PRO A 462 -14.27 20.36 8.88
C PRO A 462 -13.10 20.26 7.89
N ILE A 463 -12.32 19.18 7.94
CA ILE A 463 -11.22 18.95 7.00
C ILE A 463 -11.79 18.75 5.59
N TYR A 464 -12.84 17.93 5.44
CA TYR A 464 -13.49 17.68 4.15
C TYR A 464 -14.15 18.94 3.56
N ARG A 465 -14.69 19.82 4.39
CA ARG A 465 -15.18 21.14 3.96
C ARG A 465 -14.03 22.03 3.44
N ARG A 466 -12.91 22.08 4.19
CA ARG A 466 -11.73 22.90 3.81
C ARG A 466 -11.12 22.49 2.46
N ILE A 467 -11.11 21.18 2.14
CA ILE A 467 -10.56 20.67 0.88
C ILE A 467 -11.60 20.51 -0.24
N GLY A 468 -12.83 21.01 -0.05
CA GLY A 468 -13.88 21.05 -1.08
C GLY A 468 -14.55 19.71 -1.39
N ILE A 469 -14.38 18.69 -0.54
CA ILE A 469 -15.06 17.38 -0.70
C ILE A 469 -16.53 17.48 -0.27
N LEU A 470 -16.82 18.28 0.76
CA LEU A 470 -18.17 18.63 1.15
C LEU A 470 -18.46 20.08 0.71
N PRO A 471 -19.69 20.37 0.23
CA PRO A 471 -20.08 21.74 -0.07
C PRO A 471 -19.90 22.60 1.17
N GLN A 472 -19.33 23.79 1.00
CA GLN A 472 -19.35 24.83 2.02
C GLN A 472 -20.83 25.24 2.14
N LEU A 473 -21.44 25.00 3.30
CA LEU A 473 -22.71 25.64 3.62
C LEU A 473 -22.44 27.15 3.52
N GLU A 474 -23.13 27.83 2.63
CA GLU A 474 -23.11 29.28 2.55
C GLU A 474 -23.44 29.78 3.95
N MET A 475 -22.62 30.71 4.47
CA MET A 475 -22.78 31.30 5.81
C MET A 475 -24.14 32.01 6.00
N GLY A 476 -25.00 31.98 4.99
CA GLY A 476 -26.36 32.50 5.03
C GLY A 476 -27.37 31.66 5.83
N GLU A 477 -27.22 30.35 5.92
CA GLU A 477 -28.17 29.52 6.68
C GLU A 477 -27.90 29.50 8.20
N GLU A 478 -26.65 29.61 8.63
CA GLU A 478 -26.31 29.74 10.07
C GLU A 478 -26.66 31.14 10.58
N ALA A 479 -26.41 32.18 9.81
CA ALA A 479 -26.83 33.54 10.16
C ALA A 479 -28.37 33.72 10.16
N ALA A 480 -29.08 33.02 9.29
CA ALA A 480 -30.55 33.03 9.27
C ALA A 480 -31.17 32.27 10.45
N SER A 481 -30.51 31.21 10.95
CA SER A 481 -30.97 30.48 12.14
C SER A 481 -30.68 31.25 13.45
N GLU A 482 -29.57 31.98 13.55
CA GLU A 482 -29.27 32.86 14.70
C GLU A 482 -30.23 34.06 14.74
N LEU A 483 -30.52 34.68 13.61
CA LEU A 483 -31.47 35.79 13.53
C LEU A 483 -32.92 35.39 13.84
N THR A 484 -33.29 34.15 13.59
CA THR A 484 -34.63 33.63 13.94
C THR A 484 -34.71 33.21 15.42
N PHE A 485 -33.61 33.01 16.11
CA PHE A 485 -33.59 32.75 17.55
C PHE A 485 -33.66 34.06 18.38
N GLU A 486 -32.95 35.12 17.94
CA GLU A 486 -33.02 36.46 18.59
C GLU A 486 -34.35 37.20 18.38
N ALA A 487 -35.15 36.81 17.37
CA ALA A 487 -36.45 37.41 17.11
C ALA A 487 -37.62 36.79 17.91
N ARG A 488 -37.33 35.84 18.82
CA ARG A 488 -38.33 35.15 19.66
C ARG A 488 -38.24 35.45 21.18
N ASP A 489 -37.29 36.25 21.58
CA ASP A 489 -37.21 36.86 22.93
C ASP A 489 -37.59 38.34 22.85
#